data_e69366c1c07e807342d86e100d914fec
#
_entry.id   e69366c1c07e807342d86e100d914fec
#
_cell.length_a   1.000
_cell.length_b   1.000
_cell.length_c   1.000
_cell.angle_alpha   90.00
_cell.angle_beta   90.00
_cell.angle_gamma   90.00
#
_symmetry.space_group_name_H-M   'P 1'
#
loop_
_entity.id
_entity.type
_entity.pdbx_description
1 polymer ?
#
loop_
_entity_poly.entity_id
_entity_poly.type
_entity_poly.pdbx_seq_one_letter_code
_entity_poly.pdbx_strand_id
1 'polypeptide(L)'
;MKRIIIPLLIAAFLWFFMFSPWTSGIFNFWTTMSFSAIVLMNMAFALRPQWWIEDVKFDWKNIAGGVGLAVVLWGVFWLGDKASAWLFDFARPQVELIYGMKTGENPWLLSILLLILIGPAEEIFWRGYVQNALSKRWSPNVGFIVT
;
A
#
# COMPACT_ATOMS: atom_id res chain seq x y z
N MET A 1 14.49 18.07 1.74
CA MET A 1 13.82 17.48 2.92
C MET A 1 12.32 17.75 2.94
N LYS A 2 11.84 19.01 2.91
CA LYS A 2 10.40 19.33 2.96
C LYS A 2 9.54 18.56 1.93
N ARG A 3 10.04 18.39 0.69
CA ARG A 3 9.34 17.65 -0.37
C ARG A 3 9.11 16.16 -0.08
N ILE A 4 9.85 15.54 0.84
CA ILE A 4 9.65 14.14 1.25
C ILE A 4 8.83 14.09 2.54
N ILE A 5 9.15 14.96 3.51
CA ILE A 5 8.54 14.94 4.84
C ILE A 5 7.04 15.28 4.77
N ILE A 6 6.65 16.30 3.99
CA ILE A 6 5.24 16.71 3.89
C ILE A 6 4.35 15.56 3.35
N PRO A 7 4.68 14.90 2.23
CA PRO A 7 3.90 13.75 1.78
C PRO A 7 3.84 12.60 2.77
N LEU A 8 4.93 12.32 3.48
CA LEU A 8 4.94 11.27 4.52
C LEU A 8 4.04 11.63 5.71
N LEU A 9 4.03 12.90 6.14
CA LEU A 9 3.13 13.35 7.20
C LEU A 9 1.67 13.28 6.77
N ILE A 10 1.37 13.61 5.52
CA ILE A 10 0.02 13.49 4.96
C ILE A 10 -0.39 12.00 4.88
N ALA A 11 0.49 11.12 4.41
CA ALA A 11 0.23 9.68 4.39
C ALA A 11 -0.02 9.13 5.81
N ALA A 12 0.83 9.51 6.78
CA ALA A 12 0.67 9.12 8.18
C ALA A 12 -0.66 9.63 8.77
N PHE A 13 -1.05 10.88 8.45
CA PHE A 13 -2.32 11.45 8.89
C PHE A 13 -3.52 10.70 8.29
N LEU A 14 -3.50 10.41 6.98
CA LEU A 14 -4.56 9.68 6.30
C LEU A 14 -4.72 8.26 6.85
N TRP A 15 -3.61 7.57 7.12
CA TRP A 15 -3.63 6.24 7.70
C TRP A 15 -4.07 6.27 9.17
N PHE A 16 -3.58 7.23 9.96
CA PHE A 16 -4.06 7.43 11.33
C PHE A 16 -5.57 7.64 11.33
N PHE A 17 -6.09 8.50 10.47
CA PHE A 17 -7.52 8.76 10.35
C PHE A 17 -8.31 7.50 9.99
N MET A 18 -7.80 6.68 9.09
CA MET A 18 -8.45 5.48 8.58
C MET A 18 -8.47 4.33 9.61
N PHE A 19 -7.38 4.17 10.36
CA PHE A 19 -7.23 3.05 11.31
C PHE A 19 -7.47 3.42 12.78
N SER A 20 -7.62 4.70 13.10
CA SER A 20 -7.87 5.14 14.47
C SER A 20 -9.25 4.68 14.94
N PRO A 21 -9.38 4.12 16.17
CA PRO A 21 -10.67 3.72 16.74
C PRO A 21 -11.69 4.86 16.84
N TRP A 22 -11.20 6.11 16.90
CA TRP A 22 -12.07 7.31 17.00
C TRP A 22 -12.66 7.75 15.68
N THR A 23 -12.05 7.40 14.56
CA THR A 23 -12.42 7.92 13.23
C THR A 23 -12.80 6.82 12.24
N SER A 24 -12.32 5.58 12.43
CA SER A 24 -12.57 4.47 11.51
C SER A 24 -14.04 4.09 11.33
N GLY A 25 -14.92 4.43 12.30
CA GLY A 25 -16.37 4.20 12.21
C GLY A 25 -17.17 5.33 11.54
N ILE A 26 -16.53 6.46 11.21
CA ILE A 26 -17.23 7.64 10.66
C ILE A 26 -17.49 7.47 9.14
N PHE A 27 -16.55 6.88 8.43
CA PHE A 27 -16.60 6.71 6.99
C PHE A 27 -16.37 5.24 6.59
N ASN A 28 -16.89 4.87 5.43
CA ASN A 28 -16.60 3.55 4.85
C ASN A 28 -15.09 3.41 4.59
N PHE A 29 -14.48 2.34 5.10
CA PHE A 29 -13.05 2.08 4.99
C PHE A 29 -12.55 2.12 3.55
N TRP A 30 -13.23 1.44 2.64
CA TRP A 30 -12.81 1.33 1.23
C TRP A 30 -12.88 2.66 0.49
N THR A 31 -13.88 3.48 0.80
CA THR A 31 -14.00 4.83 0.24
C THR A 31 -12.86 5.72 0.72
N THR A 32 -12.56 5.66 2.03
CA THR A 32 -11.48 6.46 2.62
C THR A 32 -10.11 6.02 2.09
N MET A 33 -9.90 4.71 1.94
CA MET A 33 -8.67 4.16 1.37
C MET A 33 -8.47 4.57 -0.09
N SER A 34 -9.53 4.49 -0.89
CA SER A 34 -9.49 4.93 -2.29
C SER A 34 -9.19 6.42 -2.43
N PHE A 35 -9.84 7.25 -1.61
CA PHE A 35 -9.56 8.68 -1.56
C PHE A 35 -8.11 8.96 -1.17
N SER A 36 -7.62 8.32 -0.12
CA SER A 36 -6.24 8.44 0.34
C SER A 36 -5.24 8.05 -0.73
N ALA A 37 -5.47 6.92 -1.41
CA ALA A 37 -4.65 6.44 -2.51
C ALA A 37 -4.58 7.45 -3.67
N ILE A 38 -5.72 8.01 -4.06
CA ILE A 38 -5.80 9.05 -5.11
C ILE A 38 -5.02 10.31 -4.69
N VAL A 39 -5.18 10.78 -3.45
CA VAL A 39 -4.47 11.95 -2.93
C VAL A 39 -2.95 11.73 -2.98
N LEU A 40 -2.47 10.59 -2.47
CA LEU A 40 -1.05 10.27 -2.44
C LEU A 40 -0.47 10.09 -3.85
N MET A 41 -1.19 9.45 -4.75
CA MET A 41 -0.81 9.30 -6.16
C MET A 41 -0.68 10.67 -6.84
N ASN A 42 -1.67 11.56 -6.69
CA ASN A 42 -1.60 12.90 -7.27
C ASN A 42 -0.44 13.72 -6.69
N MET A 43 -0.14 13.57 -5.39
CA MET A 43 1.03 14.21 -4.79
C MET A 43 2.34 13.68 -5.40
N ALA A 44 2.45 12.37 -5.65
CA ALA A 44 3.60 11.78 -6.29
C ALA A 44 3.81 12.36 -7.70
N PHE A 45 2.75 12.49 -8.49
CA PHE A 45 2.81 13.11 -9.82
C PHE A 45 3.18 14.59 -9.76
N ALA A 46 2.56 15.36 -8.88
CA ALA A 46 2.81 16.80 -8.74
C ALA A 46 4.26 17.11 -8.33
N LEU A 47 4.85 16.25 -7.49
CA LEU A 47 6.20 16.47 -6.98
C LEU A 47 7.31 15.90 -7.88
N ARG A 48 6.99 14.93 -8.75
CA ARG A 48 7.93 14.33 -9.70
C ARG A 48 7.27 13.91 -11.03
N PRO A 49 6.86 14.86 -11.88
CA PRO A 49 6.11 14.56 -13.09
C PRO A 49 6.92 13.81 -14.18
N GLN A 50 8.27 13.88 -14.18
CA GLN A 50 9.10 13.40 -15.29
C GLN A 50 9.52 11.92 -15.16
N TRP A 51 9.61 11.34 -13.98
CA TRP A 51 10.12 9.97 -13.80
C TRP A 51 9.17 8.87 -14.29
N TRP A 52 7.88 9.14 -14.29
CA TRP A 52 6.84 8.18 -14.70
C TRP A 52 7.07 7.59 -16.09
N ILE A 53 7.46 8.43 -17.05
CA ILE A 53 7.65 8.03 -18.46
C ILE A 53 8.96 7.24 -18.65
N GLU A 54 9.98 7.53 -17.84
CA GLU A 54 11.30 6.91 -17.96
C GLU A 54 11.39 5.54 -17.25
N ASP A 55 10.71 5.38 -16.14
CA ASP A 55 10.85 4.21 -15.27
C ASP A 55 9.80 3.11 -15.54
N VAL A 56 8.66 3.44 -16.14
CA VAL A 56 7.61 2.45 -16.44
C VAL A 56 7.89 1.79 -17.79
N LYS A 57 8.60 0.68 -17.76
CA LYS A 57 8.80 -0.17 -18.94
C LYS A 57 7.91 -1.41 -18.82
N PHE A 58 7.02 -1.57 -19.81
CA PHE A 58 6.21 -2.79 -19.92
C PHE A 58 7.10 -3.90 -20.51
N ASP A 59 7.46 -4.88 -19.69
CA ASP A 59 8.22 -6.06 -20.11
C ASP A 59 7.58 -7.32 -19.52
N TRP A 60 7.39 -8.34 -20.34
CA TRP A 60 6.83 -9.64 -19.94
C TRP A 60 7.64 -10.32 -18.85
N LYS A 61 8.96 -10.12 -18.81
CA LYS A 61 9.81 -10.64 -17.74
C LYS A 61 9.48 -10.01 -16.39
N ASN A 62 9.22 -8.71 -16.39
CA ASN A 62 8.83 -7.99 -15.19
C ASN A 62 7.44 -8.42 -14.70
N ILE A 63 6.50 -8.67 -15.63
CA ILE A 63 5.18 -9.19 -15.27
C ILE A 63 5.29 -10.60 -14.69
N ALA A 64 6.00 -11.51 -15.36
CA ALA A 64 6.20 -12.87 -14.88
C ALA A 64 6.91 -12.90 -13.51
N GLY A 65 7.93 -12.02 -13.33
CA GLY A 65 8.60 -11.85 -12.04
C GLY A 65 7.66 -11.33 -10.95
N GLY A 66 6.81 -10.36 -11.28
CA GLY A 66 5.79 -9.82 -10.37
C GLY A 66 4.76 -10.87 -9.95
N VAL A 67 4.25 -11.65 -10.90
CA VAL A 67 3.33 -12.77 -10.60
C VAL A 67 4.02 -13.83 -9.74
N GLY A 68 5.26 -14.20 -10.07
CA GLY A 68 6.03 -15.14 -9.27
C GLY A 68 6.24 -14.66 -7.83
N LEU A 69 6.60 -13.37 -7.66
CA LEU A 69 6.75 -12.75 -6.35
C LEU A 69 5.41 -12.72 -5.58
N ALA A 70 4.30 -12.42 -6.26
CA ALA A 70 2.97 -12.41 -5.64
C ALA A 70 2.60 -13.81 -5.09
N VAL A 71 2.90 -14.89 -5.83
CA VAL A 71 2.67 -16.26 -5.36
C VAL A 71 3.56 -16.59 -4.15
N VAL A 72 4.82 -16.18 -4.17
CA VAL A 72 5.73 -16.39 -3.03
C VAL A 72 5.23 -15.63 -1.80
N LEU A 73 4.86 -14.36 -1.95
CA LEU A 73 4.33 -13.55 -0.86
C LEU A 73 3.01 -14.12 -0.32
N TRP A 74 2.12 -14.58 -1.20
CA TRP A 74 0.90 -15.27 -0.76
C TRP A 74 1.23 -16.48 0.12
N GLY A 75 2.21 -17.32 -0.28
CA GLY A 75 2.67 -18.45 0.52
C GLY A 75 3.25 -18.03 1.88
N VAL A 76 4.06 -16.97 1.91
CA VAL A 76 4.63 -16.40 3.15
C VAL A 76 3.53 -15.91 4.09
N PHE A 77 2.56 -15.17 3.58
CA PHE A 77 1.43 -14.69 4.38
C PHE A 77 0.54 -15.82 4.88
N TRP A 78 0.30 -16.84 4.03
CA TRP A 78 -0.47 -18.02 4.43
C TRP A 78 0.22 -18.79 5.56
N LEU A 79 1.54 -19.02 5.45
CA LEU A 79 2.33 -19.64 6.51
C LEU A 79 2.36 -18.77 7.77
N GLY A 80 2.51 -17.46 7.60
CA GLY A 80 2.49 -16.49 8.70
C GLY A 80 1.17 -16.50 9.47
N ASP A 81 0.03 -16.56 8.75
CA ASP A 81 -1.30 -16.69 9.37
C ASP A 81 -1.40 -17.96 10.24
N LYS A 82 -0.95 -19.10 9.70
CA LYS A 82 -0.96 -20.37 10.45
C LYS A 82 -0.03 -20.33 11.66
N ALA A 83 1.18 -19.83 11.48
CA ALA A 83 2.16 -19.74 12.55
C ALA A 83 1.69 -18.77 13.66
N SER A 84 1.16 -17.60 13.30
CA SER A 84 0.67 -16.62 14.27
C SER A 84 -0.53 -17.14 15.04
N ALA A 85 -1.45 -17.83 14.37
CA ALA A 85 -2.61 -18.45 15.01
C ALA A 85 -2.24 -19.60 15.99
N TRP A 86 -1.10 -20.24 15.75
CA TRP A 86 -0.57 -21.27 16.64
C TRP A 86 0.24 -20.69 17.81
N LEU A 87 0.94 -19.58 17.59
CA LEU A 87 1.82 -18.97 18.60
C LEU A 87 1.09 -17.97 19.52
N PHE A 88 0.02 -17.32 19.04
CA PHE A 88 -0.62 -16.21 19.72
C PHE A 88 -2.14 -16.30 19.72
N ASP A 89 -2.75 -16.38 20.88
CA ASP A 89 -4.22 -16.45 21.04
C ASP A 89 -4.95 -15.20 20.50
N PHE A 90 -4.28 -14.04 20.51
CA PHE A 90 -4.85 -12.79 20.01
C PHE A 90 -4.83 -12.67 18.48
N ALA A 91 -4.09 -13.51 17.75
CA ALA A 91 -3.91 -13.36 16.31
C ALA A 91 -5.23 -13.56 15.54
N ARG A 92 -5.98 -14.61 15.85
CA ARG A 92 -7.26 -14.89 15.17
C ARG A 92 -8.28 -13.76 15.30
N PRO A 93 -8.59 -13.24 16.50
CA PRO A 93 -9.50 -12.09 16.64
C PRO A 93 -9.06 -10.86 15.82
N GLN A 94 -7.77 -10.57 15.73
CA GLN A 94 -7.27 -9.44 14.94
C GLN A 94 -7.45 -9.67 13.42
N VAL A 95 -7.19 -10.87 12.94
CA VAL A 95 -7.43 -11.23 11.54
C VAL A 95 -8.92 -11.14 11.20
N GLU A 96 -9.79 -11.63 12.07
CA GLU A 96 -11.25 -11.56 11.90
C GLU A 96 -11.78 -10.12 11.83
N LEU A 97 -11.21 -9.19 12.63
CA LEU A 97 -11.55 -7.77 12.55
C LEU A 97 -11.23 -7.19 11.16
N ILE A 98 -10.07 -7.54 10.58
CA ILE A 98 -9.69 -7.09 9.23
C ILE A 98 -10.62 -7.70 8.18
N TYR A 99 -10.92 -8.99 8.29
CA TYR A 99 -11.87 -9.63 7.38
C TYR A 99 -13.29 -9.09 7.53
N GLY A 100 -13.68 -8.65 8.72
CA GLY A 100 -14.95 -7.98 9.00
C GLY A 100 -15.16 -6.69 8.20
N MET A 101 -14.09 -5.99 7.84
CA MET A 101 -14.16 -4.78 6.99
C MET A 101 -14.68 -5.06 5.57
N LYS A 102 -14.71 -6.32 5.13
CA LYS A 102 -15.28 -6.75 3.84
C LYS A 102 -16.76 -7.09 3.95
N THR A 103 -17.32 -7.18 5.16
CA THR A 103 -18.68 -7.63 5.36
C THR A 103 -19.67 -6.63 4.78
N GLY A 104 -20.56 -7.10 3.90
CA GLY A 104 -21.52 -6.26 3.18
C GLY A 104 -21.02 -5.67 1.86
N GLU A 105 -19.75 -5.81 1.53
CA GLU A 105 -19.19 -5.30 0.28
C GLU A 105 -19.14 -6.38 -0.80
N ASN A 106 -19.23 -5.98 -2.07
CA ASN A 106 -19.09 -6.90 -3.19
C ASN A 106 -17.61 -7.29 -3.39
N PRO A 107 -17.22 -8.58 -3.26
CA PRO A 107 -15.82 -9.00 -3.38
C PRO A 107 -15.17 -8.68 -4.73
N TRP A 108 -15.95 -8.73 -5.81
CA TRP A 108 -15.46 -8.40 -7.15
C TRP A 108 -15.14 -6.91 -7.28
N LEU A 109 -16.04 -6.06 -6.75
CA LEU A 109 -15.79 -4.61 -6.73
C LEU A 109 -14.54 -4.29 -5.92
N LEU A 110 -14.36 -4.89 -4.75
CA LEU A 110 -13.17 -4.70 -3.93
C LEU A 110 -11.90 -5.18 -4.64
N SER A 111 -11.95 -6.32 -5.31
CA SER A 111 -10.82 -6.86 -6.06
C SER A 111 -10.40 -5.92 -7.20
N ILE A 112 -11.36 -5.39 -7.94
CA ILE A 112 -11.11 -4.41 -9.02
C ILE A 112 -10.53 -3.12 -8.43
N LEU A 113 -11.09 -2.62 -7.34
CA LEU A 113 -10.65 -1.40 -6.66
C LEU A 113 -9.20 -1.53 -6.17
N LEU A 114 -8.87 -2.66 -5.55
CA LEU A 114 -7.51 -2.96 -5.08
C LEU A 114 -6.53 -3.10 -6.24
N LEU A 115 -6.91 -3.81 -7.30
CA LEU A 115 -6.00 -4.12 -8.40
C LEU A 115 -5.76 -2.91 -9.33
N ILE A 116 -6.80 -2.10 -9.58
CA ILE A 116 -6.75 -1.04 -10.59
C ILE A 116 -6.46 0.33 -9.98
N LEU A 117 -6.92 0.59 -8.76
CA LEU A 117 -6.79 1.91 -8.15
C LEU A 117 -5.83 1.91 -6.97
N ILE A 118 -6.16 1.19 -5.90
CA ILE A 118 -5.43 1.32 -4.62
C ILE A 118 -3.99 0.81 -4.77
N GLY A 119 -3.81 -0.42 -5.26
CA GLY A 119 -2.48 -1.02 -5.42
C GLY A 119 -1.56 -0.19 -6.32
N PRO A 120 -1.95 0.16 -7.56
CA PRO A 120 -1.13 1.03 -8.40
C PRO A 120 -0.84 2.41 -7.80
N ALA A 121 -1.81 3.02 -7.14
CA ALA A 121 -1.63 4.33 -6.52
C ALA A 121 -0.61 4.27 -5.36
N GLU A 122 -0.67 3.24 -4.52
CA GLU A 122 0.30 3.02 -3.45
C GLU A 122 1.70 2.70 -4.00
N GLU A 123 1.81 1.87 -5.04
CA GLU A 123 3.10 1.59 -5.69
C GLU A 123 3.73 2.86 -6.27
N ILE A 124 2.94 3.70 -6.92
CA ILE A 124 3.40 4.98 -7.43
C ILE A 124 3.90 5.90 -6.31
N PHE A 125 3.16 5.97 -5.21
CA PHE A 125 3.55 6.81 -4.08
C PHE A 125 4.76 6.24 -3.34
N TRP A 126 4.69 4.99 -2.87
CA TRP A 126 5.74 4.42 -2.02
C TRP A 126 7.00 4.11 -2.81
N ARG A 127 6.91 3.30 -3.88
CA ARG A 127 8.09 2.89 -4.65
C ARG A 127 8.51 3.93 -5.67
N GLY A 128 7.56 4.46 -6.40
CA GLY A 128 7.85 5.47 -7.39
C GLY A 128 8.40 6.76 -6.79
N TYR A 129 7.75 7.31 -5.79
CA TYR A 129 8.11 8.61 -5.24
C TYR A 129 9.01 8.52 -4.00
N VAL A 130 8.51 7.91 -2.89
CA VAL A 130 9.21 7.93 -1.60
C VAL A 130 10.53 7.16 -1.66
N GLN A 131 10.50 5.92 -2.08
CA GLN A 131 11.69 5.06 -2.19
C GLN A 131 12.75 5.69 -3.08
N ASN A 132 12.36 6.18 -4.26
CA ASN A 132 13.29 6.80 -5.19
C ASN A 132 13.89 8.10 -4.63
N ALA A 133 13.07 8.93 -3.95
CA ALA A 133 13.55 10.15 -3.32
C ALA A 133 14.54 9.87 -2.16
N LEU A 134 14.28 8.84 -1.36
CA LEU A 134 15.16 8.40 -0.29
C LEU A 134 16.45 7.78 -0.84
N SER A 135 16.34 6.93 -1.86
CA SER A 135 17.49 6.29 -2.53
C SER A 135 18.45 7.31 -3.13
N LYS A 136 17.93 8.35 -3.77
CA LYS A 136 18.74 9.44 -4.32
C LYS A 136 19.36 10.33 -3.25
N ARG A 137 18.74 10.43 -2.08
CA ARG A 137 19.21 11.30 -1.00
C ARG A 137 20.29 10.65 -0.13
N TRP A 138 20.12 9.35 0.18
CA TRP A 138 20.99 8.60 1.08
C TRP A 138 21.66 7.42 0.36
N SER A 139 20.90 6.36 0.12
CA SER A 139 21.38 5.20 -0.66
C SER A 139 20.19 4.32 -1.11
N PRO A 140 20.37 3.47 -2.14
CA PRO A 140 19.35 2.51 -2.56
C PRO A 140 18.86 1.61 -1.43
N ASN A 141 19.77 1.18 -0.54
CA ASN A 141 19.43 0.33 0.61
C ASN A 141 18.52 1.05 1.61
N VAL A 142 18.79 2.33 1.90
CA VAL A 142 17.94 3.14 2.78
C VAL A 142 16.56 3.33 2.16
N GLY A 143 16.49 3.63 0.87
CA GLY A 143 15.22 3.73 0.17
C GLY A 143 14.40 2.45 0.29
N PHE A 144 15.01 1.29 0.07
CA PHE A 144 14.35 -0.01 0.14
C PHE A 144 13.90 -0.41 1.56
N ILE A 145 14.73 -0.14 2.58
CA ILE A 145 14.41 -0.56 3.97
C ILE A 145 13.30 0.31 4.59
N VAL A 146 13.21 1.58 4.19
CA VAL A 146 12.27 2.53 4.80
C VAL A 146 10.89 2.47 4.16
N THR A 147 10.77 1.98 2.92
CA THR A 147 9.50 1.87 2.18
C THR A 147 9.02 0.45 2.01
#